data_b4c80272fc1f670abc98671ec70ce14d
#
_entry.id   b4c80272fc1f670abc98671ec70ce14d
#
_cell.length_a   1.000
_cell.length_b   1.000
_cell.length_c   1.000
_cell.angle_alpha   90.00
_cell.angle_beta   90.00
_cell.angle_gamma   90.00
#
_symmetry.space_group_name_H-M   'P 1'
#
loop_
_entity.id
_entity.type
_entity.pdbx_description
1 polymer ?
#
loop_
_entity_poly.entity_id
_entity_poly.type
_entity_poly.pdbx_seq_one_letter_code
_entity_poly.pdbx_strand_id
1 'polypeptide(L)'
;PEADAGKGQRRVGELDEEMVYESRVGDVITLGTSTWQIQEITRDRVVVTPAPGRTARLPFWHGEGAGRDYGFSRTIARFTREIAAGLDVKRTEGRSAAEGPAVPTFIPTILTRLHHDGLDANAITNLARLLSEQQAATGAVPSDQTLNVERTRDEDGGWRIVLLSPFGRRVHEPWSMAISRRLRQRYGFDGQVYAADDGIVIQLPDGDGHIPAQDLFLF
;
A
#
# COMPACT_ATOMS: atom_id res chain seq x y z
N PRO A 1 -16.47 39.09 25.19
CA PRO A 1 -15.77 38.24 26.12
C PRO A 1 -14.61 37.56 25.44
N GLU A 2 -13.44 38.07 25.74
CA GLU A 2 -12.16 37.49 25.42
C GLU A 2 -12.03 36.18 26.21
N ALA A 3 -11.87 35.08 25.51
CA ALA A 3 -11.42 33.86 26.17
C ALA A 3 -10.61 32.99 25.21
N ASP A 4 -9.39 32.74 25.63
CA ASP A 4 -8.43 31.72 25.18
C ASP A 4 -7.50 31.99 23.98
N ALA A 5 -6.82 33.15 24.05
CA ALA A 5 -5.48 33.27 23.46
C ALA A 5 -4.43 32.72 24.43
N GLY A 6 -4.24 31.37 24.52
CA GLY A 6 -3.31 30.87 25.53
C GLY A 6 -2.91 29.41 25.53
N LYS A 7 -3.43 28.55 24.63
CA LYS A 7 -2.88 27.20 24.45
C LYS A 7 -2.06 27.16 23.17
N GLY A 8 -0.74 27.19 23.34
CA GLY A 8 0.22 27.20 22.26
C GLY A 8 -0.11 26.10 21.21
N GLN A 9 -0.25 26.50 19.97
CA GLN A 9 -0.38 25.62 18.84
C GLN A 9 0.81 24.65 18.85
N ARG A 10 0.55 23.36 18.99
CA ARG A 10 1.59 22.33 18.94
C ARG A 10 1.75 21.88 17.50
N ARG A 11 2.98 21.84 17.03
CA ARG A 11 3.32 21.22 15.75
C ARG A 11 3.01 19.73 15.81
N VAL A 12 2.16 19.25 14.89
CA VAL A 12 1.74 17.85 14.82
C VAL A 12 2.43 17.09 13.69
N GLY A 13 3.05 17.80 12.74
CA GLY A 13 3.78 17.19 11.64
C GLY A 13 4.17 18.20 10.56
N GLU A 14 4.60 17.70 9.43
CA GLU A 14 4.90 18.43 8.21
C GLU A 14 4.02 17.91 7.09
N LEU A 15 3.60 18.79 6.19
CA LEU A 15 2.84 18.48 5.00
C LEU A 15 3.65 18.93 3.78
N ASP A 16 3.52 18.18 2.71
CA ASP A 16 4.08 18.58 1.42
C ASP A 16 3.29 19.74 0.80
N GLU A 17 3.97 20.64 0.09
CA GLU A 17 3.33 21.82 -0.53
C GLU A 17 2.29 21.39 -1.57
N GLU A 18 2.57 20.38 -2.37
CA GLU A 18 1.66 19.88 -3.42
C GLU A 18 0.34 19.39 -2.80
N MET A 19 0.41 18.66 -1.68
CA MET A 19 -0.74 18.23 -0.92
C MET A 19 -1.55 19.42 -0.39
N VAL A 20 -0.87 20.47 0.08
CA VAL A 20 -1.54 21.68 0.59
C VAL A 20 -2.28 22.42 -0.52
N TYR A 21 -1.70 22.47 -1.75
CA TYR A 21 -2.37 23.07 -2.91
C TYR A 21 -3.66 22.34 -3.31
N GLU A 22 -3.72 21.05 -3.13
CA GLU A 22 -4.90 20.24 -3.44
C GLU A 22 -5.93 20.20 -2.31
N SER A 23 -5.56 20.66 -1.12
CA SER A 23 -6.39 20.61 0.09
C SER A 23 -7.25 21.85 0.24
N ARG A 24 -8.39 21.70 0.92
CA ARG A 24 -9.31 22.77 1.26
C ARG A 24 -9.59 22.81 2.76
N VAL A 25 -9.95 23.98 3.25
CA VAL A 25 -10.48 24.12 4.61
C VAL A 25 -11.72 23.23 4.76
N GLY A 26 -11.74 22.43 5.82
CA GLY A 26 -12.79 21.44 6.07
C GLY A 26 -12.40 20.01 5.68
N ASP A 27 -11.38 19.82 4.84
CA ASP A 27 -10.88 18.48 4.49
C ASP A 27 -10.34 17.76 5.73
N VAL A 28 -10.53 16.45 5.77
CA VAL A 28 -9.97 15.59 6.82
C VAL A 28 -8.82 14.81 6.21
N ILE A 29 -7.66 14.87 6.88
CA ILE A 29 -6.42 14.23 6.45
C ILE A 29 -5.91 13.29 7.53
N THR A 30 -5.19 12.25 7.14
CA THR A 30 -4.47 11.36 8.05
C THR A 30 -3.03 11.85 8.19
N LEU A 31 -2.55 12.05 9.41
CA LEU A 31 -1.16 12.33 9.69
C LEU A 31 -0.65 11.36 10.75
N GLY A 32 0.21 10.44 10.34
CA GLY A 32 0.58 9.30 11.18
C GLY A 32 -0.62 8.38 11.42
N THR A 33 -0.90 8.06 12.66
CA THR A 33 -2.04 7.22 13.08
C THR A 33 -3.30 8.01 13.43
N SER A 34 -3.29 9.33 13.25
CA SER A 34 -4.37 10.22 13.67
C SER A 34 -5.00 10.95 12.49
N THR A 35 -6.30 11.22 12.61
CA THR A 35 -7.05 12.02 11.63
C THR A 35 -7.20 13.45 12.10
N TRP A 36 -7.08 14.38 11.17
CA TRP A 36 -7.07 15.82 11.42
C TRP A 36 -7.93 16.56 10.41
N GLN A 37 -8.75 17.49 10.87
CA GLN A 37 -9.51 18.37 10.00
C GLN A 37 -8.75 19.68 9.79
N ILE A 38 -8.59 20.11 8.52
CA ILE A 38 -7.99 21.38 8.15
C ILE A 38 -8.95 22.50 8.51
N GLN A 39 -8.49 23.43 9.36
CA GLN A 39 -9.23 24.61 9.78
C GLN A 39 -8.81 25.86 9.01
N GLU A 40 -7.53 25.98 8.70
CA GLU A 40 -6.99 27.15 8.02
C GLU A 40 -5.72 26.75 7.26
N ILE A 41 -5.55 27.33 6.07
CA ILE A 41 -4.34 27.19 5.25
C ILE A 41 -3.75 28.58 5.09
N THR A 42 -2.55 28.79 5.61
CA THR A 42 -1.79 30.03 5.47
C THR A 42 -0.55 29.78 4.61
N ARG A 43 0.22 30.82 4.35
CA ARG A 43 1.43 30.73 3.51
C ARG A 43 2.52 29.82 4.11
N ASP A 44 2.58 29.70 5.44
CA ASP A 44 3.66 29.05 6.18
C ASP A 44 3.20 27.88 7.03
N ARG A 45 1.88 27.66 7.16
CA ARG A 45 1.33 26.58 7.99
C ARG A 45 -0.10 26.21 7.61
N VAL A 46 -0.46 24.98 7.99
CA VAL A 46 -1.84 24.48 7.97
C VAL A 46 -2.28 24.25 9.42
N VAL A 47 -3.36 24.90 9.81
CA VAL A 47 -3.95 24.73 11.15
C VAL A 47 -4.93 23.57 11.08
N VAL A 48 -4.78 22.62 11.98
CA VAL A 48 -5.61 21.41 12.02
C VAL A 48 -6.18 21.17 13.42
N THR A 49 -7.33 20.53 13.49
CA THR A 49 -7.93 20.03 14.75
C THR A 49 -8.09 18.51 14.67
N PRO A 50 -7.97 17.79 15.81
CA PRO A 50 -8.25 16.35 15.83
C PRO A 50 -9.66 16.03 15.31
N ALA A 51 -9.77 15.02 14.46
CA ALA A 51 -11.04 14.58 13.85
C ALA A 51 -11.19 13.06 13.95
N PRO A 52 -11.20 12.48 15.17
CA PRO A 52 -11.27 11.03 15.34
C PRO A 52 -12.58 10.48 14.79
N GLY A 53 -12.50 9.32 14.10
CA GLY A 53 -13.66 8.63 13.53
C GLY A 53 -14.25 9.28 12.28
N ARG A 54 -13.58 10.28 11.68
CA ARG A 54 -13.99 10.84 10.40
C ARG A 54 -13.17 10.24 9.27
N THR A 55 -13.84 9.99 8.14
CA THR A 55 -13.16 9.58 6.91
C THR A 55 -12.14 10.62 6.51
N ALA A 56 -10.89 10.18 6.41
CA ALA A 56 -9.78 11.04 6.04
C ALA A 56 -9.28 10.69 4.64
N ARG A 57 -8.96 11.71 3.84
CA ARG A 57 -8.12 11.50 2.66
C ARG A 57 -6.73 11.08 3.15
N LEU A 58 -6.26 9.95 2.66
CA LEU A 58 -4.86 9.62 2.80
C LEU A 58 -4.06 10.64 2.02
N PRO A 59 -3.07 11.33 2.64
CA PRO A 59 -2.13 12.13 1.89
C PRO A 59 -1.31 11.18 1.02
N PHE A 60 -1.66 11.08 -0.25
CA PHE A 60 -0.81 10.40 -1.20
C PHE A 60 0.30 11.36 -1.58
N TRP A 61 1.45 11.11 -1.02
CA TRP A 61 2.68 11.76 -1.39
C TRP A 61 3.02 11.33 -2.81
N HIS A 62 2.76 12.17 -3.77
CA HIS A 62 3.46 12.10 -5.04
C HIS A 62 4.86 12.67 -4.80
N GLY A 63 5.72 11.92 -4.12
CA GLY A 63 7.10 12.31 -4.03
C GLY A 63 7.64 12.52 -5.46
N GLU A 64 8.43 13.58 -5.69
CA GLU A 64 9.05 13.91 -6.97
C GLU A 64 10.00 12.83 -7.50
N GLY A 65 10.00 11.65 -6.91
CA GLY A 65 10.77 10.50 -7.37
C GLY A 65 10.32 10.05 -8.75
N ALA A 66 11.29 9.92 -9.65
CA ALA A 66 11.08 9.42 -11.01
C ALA A 66 10.47 8.01 -11.09
N GLY A 67 10.14 7.41 -9.94
CA GLY A 67 9.73 6.03 -9.81
C GLY A 67 10.88 5.04 -10.07
N ARG A 68 10.69 3.82 -9.64
CA ARG A 68 11.68 2.76 -9.83
C ARG A 68 11.77 2.38 -11.32
N ASP A 69 13.00 2.22 -11.82
CA ASP A 69 13.25 1.80 -13.19
C ASP A 69 12.67 0.41 -13.47
N TYR A 70 12.11 0.21 -14.66
CA TYR A 70 11.48 -1.06 -15.04
C TYR A 70 12.46 -2.25 -15.01
N GLY A 71 13.70 -2.08 -15.49
CA GLY A 71 14.70 -3.15 -15.49
C GLY A 71 15.07 -3.56 -14.07
N PHE A 72 15.24 -2.59 -13.18
CA PHE A 72 15.48 -2.84 -11.76
C PHE A 72 14.25 -3.48 -11.08
N SER A 73 13.06 -2.97 -11.34
CA SER A 73 11.80 -3.53 -10.85
C SER A 73 11.62 -5.00 -11.24
N ARG A 74 11.88 -5.32 -12.51
CA ARG A 74 11.82 -6.69 -13.03
C ARG A 74 12.87 -7.60 -12.38
N THR A 75 14.05 -7.06 -12.08
CA THR A 75 15.12 -7.82 -11.39
C THR A 75 14.70 -8.17 -9.97
N ILE A 76 14.14 -7.21 -9.21
CA ILE A 76 13.58 -7.45 -7.87
C ILE A 76 12.47 -8.50 -7.96
N ALA A 77 11.55 -8.34 -8.91
CA ALA A 77 10.42 -9.25 -9.08
C ALA A 77 10.84 -10.70 -9.38
N ARG A 78 11.85 -10.87 -10.23
CA ARG A 78 12.46 -12.16 -10.51
C ARG A 78 13.16 -12.74 -9.28
N PHE A 79 13.93 -11.93 -8.57
CA PHE A 79 14.57 -12.33 -7.32
C PHE A 79 13.52 -12.81 -6.31
N THR A 80 12.43 -12.05 -6.11
CA THR A 80 11.32 -12.44 -5.23
C THR A 80 10.74 -13.79 -5.61
N ARG A 81 10.49 -14.04 -6.89
CA ARG A 81 10.00 -15.34 -7.38
C ARG A 81 10.97 -16.47 -7.07
N GLU A 82 12.27 -16.26 -7.32
CA GLU A 82 13.30 -17.28 -7.12
C GLU A 82 13.43 -17.64 -5.63
N ILE A 83 13.42 -16.68 -4.73
CA ILE A 83 13.52 -16.95 -3.30
C ILE A 83 12.20 -17.51 -2.74
N ALA A 84 11.04 -17.04 -3.20
CA ALA A 84 9.75 -17.57 -2.77
C ALA A 84 9.59 -19.06 -3.13
N ALA A 85 10.12 -19.50 -4.26
CA ALA A 85 10.15 -20.90 -4.65
C ALA A 85 10.98 -21.78 -3.68
N GLY A 86 11.86 -21.18 -2.90
CA GLY A 86 12.67 -21.86 -1.89
C GLY A 86 12.17 -21.69 -0.46
N LEU A 87 10.96 -21.17 -0.26
CA LEU A 87 10.35 -21.12 1.08
C LEU A 87 10.12 -22.54 1.61
N ASP A 88 10.66 -22.79 2.80
CA ASP A 88 10.43 -24.00 3.57
C ASP A 88 9.49 -23.68 4.75
N VAL A 89 8.21 -23.77 4.49
CA VAL A 89 7.18 -23.70 5.52
C VAL A 89 7.05 -25.10 6.10
N LYS A 90 7.82 -25.42 7.12
CA LYS A 90 7.69 -26.72 7.82
C LYS A 90 6.24 -26.88 8.27
N ARG A 91 5.53 -27.76 7.58
CA ARG A 91 4.19 -28.20 7.99
C ARG A 91 4.30 -28.77 9.40
N THR A 92 3.47 -28.25 10.28
CA THR A 92 3.33 -28.68 11.67
C THR A 92 2.66 -30.06 11.82
N GLU A 93 2.88 -30.98 10.90
CA GLU A 93 2.44 -32.35 11.08
C GLU A 93 3.29 -32.99 12.17
N GLY A 94 2.73 -33.07 13.39
CA GLY A 94 3.35 -33.70 14.56
C GLY A 94 3.93 -32.76 15.63
N ARG A 95 3.82 -31.46 15.52
CA ARG A 95 4.24 -30.55 16.61
C ARG A 95 3.20 -30.48 17.71
N SER A 96 3.66 -30.55 18.96
CA SER A 96 2.85 -30.29 20.14
C SER A 96 2.45 -28.83 20.19
N ALA A 97 1.23 -28.52 20.67
CA ALA A 97 0.75 -27.16 20.90
C ALA A 97 1.68 -26.28 21.79
N ALA A 98 2.64 -26.90 22.48
CA ALA A 98 3.64 -26.24 23.32
C ALA A 98 4.81 -25.63 22.53
N GLU A 99 4.99 -25.93 21.25
CA GLU A 99 6.17 -25.51 20.47
C GLU A 99 5.99 -24.21 19.66
N GLY A 100 4.89 -23.50 19.82
CA GLY A 100 4.61 -22.26 19.10
C GLY A 100 4.47 -22.43 17.57
N PRO A 101 4.08 -21.38 16.83
CA PRO A 101 3.97 -21.42 15.38
C PRO A 101 5.33 -21.69 14.73
N ALA A 102 5.33 -22.48 13.64
CA ALA A 102 6.54 -22.73 12.88
C ALA A 102 7.09 -21.41 12.30
N VAL A 103 8.38 -21.15 12.51
CA VAL A 103 9.04 -20.00 11.90
C VAL A 103 9.39 -20.38 10.46
N PRO A 104 8.87 -19.66 9.45
CA PRO A 104 9.21 -19.92 8.06
C PRO A 104 10.70 -19.64 7.81
N THR A 105 11.31 -20.45 6.94
CA THR A 105 12.70 -20.30 6.53
C THR A 105 12.83 -20.61 5.04
N PHE A 106 14.06 -20.63 4.54
CA PHE A 106 14.36 -21.02 3.16
C PHE A 106 15.16 -22.31 3.12
N ILE A 107 15.08 -23.02 2.00
CA ILE A 107 15.94 -24.18 1.73
C ILE A 107 17.42 -23.76 1.75
N PRO A 108 18.38 -24.67 2.04
CA PRO A 108 19.80 -24.32 2.25
C PRO A 108 20.45 -23.56 1.09
N THR A 109 20.09 -23.86 -0.14
CA THR A 109 20.64 -23.16 -1.33
C THR A 109 20.23 -21.68 -1.37
N ILE A 110 19.01 -21.36 -1.01
CA ILE A 110 18.52 -19.98 -0.93
C ILE A 110 19.15 -19.27 0.26
N LEU A 111 19.25 -19.93 1.43
CA LEU A 111 19.92 -19.36 2.61
C LEU A 111 21.36 -18.96 2.29
N THR A 112 22.13 -19.85 1.65
CA THR A 112 23.52 -19.55 1.24
C THR A 112 23.59 -18.36 0.32
N ARG A 113 22.68 -18.26 -0.66
CA ARG A 113 22.60 -17.11 -1.58
C ARG A 113 22.30 -15.82 -0.82
N LEU A 114 21.28 -15.80 0.04
CA LEU A 114 20.88 -14.59 0.78
C LEU A 114 22.01 -14.10 1.69
N HIS A 115 22.74 -14.98 2.34
CA HIS A 115 23.91 -14.63 3.11
C HIS A 115 25.03 -14.05 2.23
N HIS A 116 25.29 -14.63 1.07
CA HIS A 116 26.25 -14.12 0.10
C HIS A 116 25.84 -12.73 -0.42
N ASP A 117 24.54 -12.52 -0.60
CA ASP A 117 23.98 -11.24 -1.04
C ASP A 117 23.96 -10.17 0.09
N GLY A 118 24.48 -10.51 1.29
CA GLY A 118 24.69 -9.60 2.40
C GLY A 118 23.55 -9.50 3.42
N LEU A 119 22.55 -10.37 3.35
CA LEU A 119 21.45 -10.39 4.33
C LEU A 119 21.92 -11.08 5.62
N ASP A 120 21.66 -10.44 6.76
CA ASP A 120 21.85 -11.06 8.08
C ASP A 120 20.69 -12.01 8.44
N ALA A 121 20.84 -12.72 9.55
CA ALA A 121 19.84 -13.71 10.01
C ALA A 121 18.47 -13.07 10.29
N ASN A 122 18.42 -11.83 10.77
CA ASN A 122 17.17 -11.12 11.06
C ASN A 122 16.47 -10.72 9.76
N ALA A 123 17.22 -10.19 8.79
CA ALA A 123 16.69 -9.84 7.47
C ALA A 123 16.13 -11.06 6.75
N ILE A 124 16.84 -12.20 6.79
CA ILE A 124 16.39 -13.46 6.21
C ILE A 124 15.10 -13.96 6.87
N THR A 125 15.04 -13.93 8.21
CA THR A 125 13.86 -14.34 8.96
C THR A 125 12.64 -13.46 8.64
N ASN A 126 12.83 -12.15 8.59
CA ASN A 126 11.76 -11.21 8.26
C ASN A 126 11.28 -11.39 6.81
N LEU A 127 12.20 -11.60 5.88
CA LEU A 127 11.87 -11.88 4.48
C LEU A 127 11.09 -13.18 4.32
N ALA A 128 11.52 -14.27 4.99
CA ALA A 128 10.79 -15.53 4.97
C ALA A 128 9.37 -15.38 5.54
N ARG A 129 9.22 -14.62 6.63
CA ARG A 129 7.91 -14.35 7.24
C ARG A 129 7.02 -13.57 6.28
N LEU A 130 7.51 -12.46 5.71
CA LEU A 130 6.78 -11.63 4.76
C LEU A 130 6.25 -12.46 3.58
N LEU A 131 7.11 -13.25 2.94
CA LEU A 131 6.73 -14.05 1.79
C LEU A 131 5.77 -15.19 2.16
N SER A 132 5.96 -15.80 3.33
CA SER A 132 5.07 -16.85 3.85
C SER A 132 3.68 -16.31 4.18
N GLU A 133 3.60 -15.15 4.82
CA GLU A 133 2.33 -14.47 5.14
C GLU A 133 1.58 -14.08 3.86
N GLN A 134 2.28 -13.51 2.88
CA GLN A 134 1.70 -13.18 1.58
C GLN A 134 1.18 -14.42 0.86
N GLN A 135 1.97 -15.48 0.80
CA GLN A 135 1.57 -16.74 0.20
C GLN A 135 0.35 -17.36 0.91
N ALA A 136 0.31 -17.29 2.24
CA ALA A 136 -0.82 -17.82 3.03
C ALA A 136 -2.10 -16.98 2.83
N ALA A 137 -1.98 -15.66 2.74
CA ALA A 137 -3.11 -14.75 2.62
C ALA A 137 -3.76 -14.80 1.24
N THR A 138 -2.96 -14.88 0.16
CA THR A 138 -3.45 -14.70 -1.21
C THR A 138 -3.22 -15.91 -2.13
N GLY A 139 -2.53 -16.93 -1.65
CA GLY A 139 -2.16 -18.12 -2.43
C GLY A 139 -0.98 -17.91 -3.38
N ALA A 140 -0.45 -16.69 -3.48
CA ALA A 140 0.66 -16.36 -4.39
C ALA A 140 1.50 -15.19 -3.85
N VAL A 141 2.75 -15.12 -4.30
CA VAL A 141 3.64 -13.97 -4.07
C VAL A 141 3.76 -13.16 -5.36
N PRO A 142 3.54 -11.83 -5.33
CA PRO A 142 3.75 -10.97 -6.50
C PRO A 142 5.18 -11.08 -7.03
N SER A 143 5.31 -11.19 -8.36
CA SER A 143 6.61 -11.44 -8.99
C SER A 143 6.63 -10.94 -10.44
N ASP A 144 7.70 -11.24 -11.17
CA ASP A 144 7.79 -10.97 -12.61
C ASP A 144 6.83 -11.83 -13.47
N GLN A 145 6.16 -12.81 -12.87
CA GLN A 145 5.22 -13.72 -13.54
C GLN A 145 3.85 -13.80 -12.87
N THR A 146 3.68 -13.15 -11.71
CA THR A 146 2.46 -13.23 -10.93
C THR A 146 2.08 -11.85 -10.41
N LEU A 147 0.85 -11.43 -10.67
CA LEU A 147 0.24 -10.25 -10.11
C LEU A 147 -0.88 -10.69 -9.17
N ASN A 148 -0.97 -10.05 -8.00
CA ASN A 148 -2.06 -10.32 -7.06
C ASN A 148 -3.05 -9.17 -7.10
N VAL A 149 -4.33 -9.50 -7.13
CA VAL A 149 -5.42 -8.54 -6.98
C VAL A 149 -6.17 -8.87 -5.71
N GLU A 150 -6.16 -7.95 -4.78
CA GLU A 150 -6.85 -8.06 -3.50
C GLU A 150 -8.06 -7.12 -3.50
N ARG A 151 -9.14 -7.56 -2.88
CA ARG A 151 -10.35 -6.77 -2.72
C ARG A 151 -10.76 -6.79 -1.26
N THR A 152 -10.83 -5.62 -0.66
CA THR A 152 -11.23 -5.46 0.75
C THR A 152 -12.28 -4.37 0.87
N ARG A 153 -13.03 -4.37 1.98
CA ARG A 153 -13.80 -3.20 2.37
C ARG A 153 -12.94 -2.29 3.23
N ASP A 154 -13.07 -0.99 3.04
CA ASP A 154 -12.51 -0.01 3.95
C ASP A 154 -13.41 0.17 5.18
N GLU A 155 -12.96 1.01 6.12
CA GLU A 155 -13.67 1.24 7.39
C GLU A 155 -15.03 1.93 7.20
N ASP A 156 -15.23 2.60 6.07
CA ASP A 156 -16.47 3.32 5.71
C ASP A 156 -17.44 2.48 4.87
N GLY A 157 -17.09 1.23 4.61
CA GLY A 157 -17.88 0.31 3.80
C GLY A 157 -17.62 0.37 2.31
N GLY A 158 -16.79 1.32 1.83
CA GLY A 158 -16.34 1.39 0.45
C GLY A 158 -15.48 0.20 0.04
N TRP A 159 -15.35 -0.04 -1.26
CA TRP A 159 -14.48 -1.08 -1.76
C TRP A 159 -13.08 -0.55 -2.08
N ARG A 160 -12.08 -1.27 -1.63
CA ARG A 160 -10.69 -1.07 -2.03
C ARG A 160 -10.22 -2.27 -2.85
N ILE A 161 -9.73 -1.99 -4.05
CA ILE A 161 -9.09 -3.00 -4.90
C ILE A 161 -7.61 -2.63 -4.99
N VAL A 162 -6.74 -3.57 -4.67
CA VAL A 162 -5.28 -3.38 -4.68
C VAL A 162 -4.68 -4.36 -5.68
N LEU A 163 -4.00 -3.84 -6.68
CA LEU A 163 -3.12 -4.62 -7.55
C LEU A 163 -1.72 -4.57 -6.96
N LEU A 164 -1.19 -5.69 -6.51
CA LEU A 164 0.20 -5.85 -6.15
C LEU A 164 1.01 -6.24 -7.39
N SER A 165 1.87 -5.34 -7.81
CA SER A 165 2.65 -5.45 -9.03
C SER A 165 4.02 -4.81 -8.83
N PRO A 166 5.13 -5.53 -9.06
CA PRO A 166 6.47 -5.03 -8.79
C PRO A 166 7.07 -4.18 -9.91
N PHE A 167 6.34 -3.85 -10.97
CA PHE A 167 6.91 -3.30 -12.22
C PHE A 167 7.24 -1.80 -12.18
N GLY A 168 6.94 -1.12 -11.08
CA GLY A 168 7.31 0.27 -10.87
C GLY A 168 6.27 1.28 -11.34
N ARG A 169 6.31 2.46 -10.76
CA ARG A 169 5.37 3.56 -10.97
C ARG A 169 5.26 3.97 -12.44
N ARG A 170 6.37 3.93 -13.19
CA ARG A 170 6.38 4.26 -14.63
C ARG A 170 5.49 3.35 -15.49
N VAL A 171 5.23 2.12 -15.02
CA VAL A 171 4.27 1.19 -15.63
C VAL A 171 2.88 1.43 -15.06
N HIS A 172 2.79 1.66 -13.76
CA HIS A 172 1.51 1.76 -13.07
C HIS A 172 0.78 3.08 -13.35
N GLU A 173 1.47 4.19 -13.56
CA GLU A 173 0.82 5.49 -13.86
C GLU A 173 -0.03 5.45 -15.15
N PRO A 174 0.50 5.12 -16.32
CA PRO A 174 -0.32 5.05 -17.52
C PRO A 174 -1.41 3.99 -17.40
N TRP A 175 -1.16 2.90 -16.68
CA TRP A 175 -2.16 1.88 -16.43
C TRP A 175 -3.29 2.41 -15.51
N SER A 176 -2.97 3.15 -14.46
CA SER A 176 -3.96 3.79 -13.58
C SER A 176 -4.86 4.77 -14.33
N MET A 177 -4.30 5.53 -15.27
CA MET A 177 -5.09 6.42 -16.14
C MET A 177 -6.08 5.64 -17.04
N ALA A 178 -5.64 4.50 -17.58
CA ALA A 178 -6.50 3.63 -18.38
C ALA A 178 -7.62 3.00 -17.52
N ILE A 179 -7.31 2.61 -16.28
CA ILE A 179 -8.29 2.10 -15.31
C ILE A 179 -9.31 3.18 -14.96
N SER A 180 -8.88 4.40 -14.65
CA SER A 180 -9.76 5.54 -14.33
C SER A 180 -10.73 5.82 -15.49
N ARG A 181 -10.21 5.83 -16.72
CA ARG A 181 -11.05 5.98 -17.93
C ARG A 181 -12.08 4.86 -18.05
N ARG A 182 -11.68 3.61 -17.79
CA ARG A 182 -12.57 2.44 -17.85
C ARG A 182 -13.66 2.49 -16.78
N LEU A 183 -13.34 2.88 -15.56
CA LEU A 183 -14.32 3.08 -14.49
C LEU A 183 -15.39 4.08 -14.92
N ARG A 184 -14.97 5.23 -15.46
CA ARG A 184 -15.89 6.26 -15.95
C ARG A 184 -16.76 5.77 -17.10
N GLN A 185 -16.18 5.09 -18.09
CA GLN A 185 -16.89 4.67 -19.30
C GLN A 185 -17.84 3.49 -19.05
N ARG A 186 -17.45 2.50 -18.24
CA ARG A 186 -18.23 1.29 -18.03
C ARG A 186 -19.19 1.37 -16.86
N TYR A 187 -18.78 2.08 -15.81
CA TYR A 187 -19.50 2.08 -14.54
C TYR A 187 -20.05 3.45 -14.16
N GLY A 188 -19.71 4.51 -14.91
CA GLY A 188 -20.33 5.82 -14.80
C GLY A 188 -19.89 6.65 -13.59
N PHE A 189 -18.80 6.27 -12.90
CA PHE A 189 -18.27 7.03 -11.77
C PHE A 189 -16.77 7.24 -11.86
N ASP A 190 -16.31 8.28 -11.17
CA ASP A 190 -14.89 8.60 -11.03
C ASP A 190 -14.36 7.90 -9.75
N GLY A 191 -13.71 6.74 -9.92
CA GLY A 191 -12.97 6.09 -8.85
C GLY A 191 -11.65 6.82 -8.60
N GLN A 192 -11.21 6.83 -7.35
CA GLN A 192 -9.86 7.28 -7.03
C GLN A 192 -8.88 6.16 -7.32
N VAL A 193 -7.94 6.41 -8.23
CA VAL A 193 -6.93 5.42 -8.65
C VAL A 193 -5.55 5.97 -8.40
N TYR A 194 -4.77 5.25 -7.63
CA TYR A 194 -3.44 5.66 -7.19
C TYR A 194 -2.40 4.65 -7.65
N ALA A 195 -1.31 5.16 -8.23
CA ALA A 195 -0.19 4.36 -8.68
C ALA A 195 1.03 4.56 -7.79
N ALA A 196 1.69 3.46 -7.43
CA ALA A 196 2.94 3.43 -6.68
C ALA A 196 3.93 2.49 -7.38
N ASP A 197 5.16 2.39 -6.86
CA ASP A 197 6.17 1.47 -7.40
C ASP A 197 5.79 -0.01 -7.24
N ASP A 198 4.99 -0.33 -6.24
CA ASP A 198 4.63 -1.71 -5.90
C ASP A 198 3.18 -2.08 -6.23
N GLY A 199 2.46 -1.17 -6.93
CA GLY A 199 1.11 -1.49 -7.38
C GLY A 199 0.19 -0.32 -7.64
N ILE A 200 -1.10 -0.65 -7.73
CA ILE A 200 -2.18 0.30 -7.98
C ILE A 200 -3.27 0.08 -6.93
N VAL A 201 -3.73 1.16 -6.32
CA VAL A 201 -4.86 1.14 -5.37
C VAL A 201 -6.04 1.85 -6.01
N ILE A 202 -7.21 1.20 -5.99
CA ILE A 202 -8.47 1.75 -6.49
C ILE A 202 -9.43 1.84 -5.32
N GLN A 203 -9.94 3.04 -5.06
CA GLN A 203 -11.03 3.26 -4.11
C GLN A 203 -12.34 3.46 -4.86
N LEU A 204 -13.33 2.68 -4.50
CA LEU A 204 -14.66 2.70 -5.08
C LEU A 204 -15.67 3.13 -4.01
N PRO A 205 -16.68 3.91 -4.37
CA PRO A 205 -17.75 4.27 -3.43
C PRO A 205 -18.47 3.04 -2.93
N ASP A 206 -19.14 3.17 -1.77
CA ASP A 206 -20.07 2.14 -1.29
C ASP A 206 -21.21 1.99 -2.29
N GLY A 207 -21.51 0.77 -2.67
CA GLY A 207 -22.57 0.45 -3.63
C GLY A 207 -22.66 -1.06 -3.86
N ASP A 208 -23.84 -1.51 -4.28
CA ASP A 208 -24.13 -2.92 -4.58
C ASP A 208 -23.48 -3.42 -5.88
N GLY A 209 -22.77 -2.55 -6.58
CA GLY A 209 -22.10 -2.85 -7.84
C GLY A 209 -20.93 -3.80 -7.67
N HIS A 210 -21.11 -5.06 -8.02
CA HIS A 210 -20.00 -5.98 -8.15
C HIS A 210 -19.17 -5.63 -9.38
N ILE A 211 -18.05 -4.89 -9.19
CA ILE A 211 -17.07 -4.68 -10.25
C ILE A 211 -16.08 -5.84 -10.22
N PRO A 212 -16.05 -6.69 -11.26
CA PRO A 212 -15.04 -7.74 -11.35
C PRO A 212 -13.65 -7.11 -11.45
N ALA A 213 -12.76 -7.43 -10.50
CA ALA A 213 -11.42 -6.84 -10.48
C ALA A 213 -10.64 -7.09 -11.79
N GLN A 214 -10.80 -8.28 -12.37
CA GLN A 214 -10.20 -8.62 -13.67
C GLN A 214 -10.64 -7.70 -14.81
N ASP A 215 -11.87 -7.22 -14.81
CA ASP A 215 -12.37 -6.30 -15.84
C ASP A 215 -11.72 -4.91 -15.77
N LEU A 216 -11.10 -4.58 -14.65
CA LEU A 216 -10.37 -3.32 -14.47
C LEU A 216 -8.95 -3.40 -15.01
N PHE A 217 -8.30 -4.54 -14.88
CA PHE A 217 -6.87 -4.70 -15.14
C PHE A 217 -6.55 -5.32 -16.51
N LEU A 218 -7.49 -6.10 -17.10
CA LEU A 218 -7.29 -6.70 -18.42
C LEU A 218 -7.84 -5.80 -19.53
N PHE A 219 -7.03 -5.56 -20.55
CA PHE A 219 -7.35 -4.72 -21.70
C PHE A 219 -7.42 -5.54 -22.97
#